data_0c380af511d26241e97702093e21591a
#
_entry.id   0c380af511d26241e97702093e21591a
#
_cell.length_a   1.000
_cell.length_b   1.000
_cell.length_c   1.000
_cell.angle_alpha   90.00
_cell.angle_beta   90.00
_cell.angle_gamma   90.00
#
_symmetry.space_group_name_H-M   'P 1'
#
loop_
_entity.id
_entity.type
_entity.pdbx_description
1 polymer ?
#
loop_
_entity_poly.entity_id
_entity_poly.type
_entity_poly.pdbx_seq_one_letter_code
_entity_poly.pdbx_strand_id
1 'polypeptide(L)'
;MREPLERFMEKVNFSGDCWEWGAARQKKGYGQFRAGTMRQAHRWFWEQTVGPVPEGLELDHTCKNRACVNPIHLEPVTHEENIRRADSPS
;
A
#
# COMPACT_ATOMS: atom_id res chain seq x y z
N MET A 1 -22.64 -5.58 10.53
CA MET A 1 -21.66 -4.84 9.69
C MET A 1 -20.36 -5.63 9.59
N ARG A 2 -19.80 -5.68 8.39
CA ARG A 2 -18.54 -6.38 8.21
C ARG A 2 -17.38 -5.52 8.76
N GLU A 3 -16.38 -6.19 9.31
CA GLU A 3 -15.18 -5.51 9.78
C GLU A 3 -14.46 -4.84 8.63
N PRO A 4 -13.74 -3.72 8.87
CA PRO A 4 -12.99 -3.06 7.81
C PRO A 4 -12.01 -4.00 7.10
N LEU A 5 -11.36 -4.90 7.84
CA LEU A 5 -10.40 -5.83 7.24
C LEU A 5 -11.10 -6.79 6.26
N GLU A 6 -12.30 -7.27 6.60
CA GLU A 6 -13.05 -8.13 5.69
C GLU A 6 -13.40 -7.40 4.40
N ARG A 7 -13.87 -6.15 4.51
CA ARG A 7 -14.19 -5.33 3.35
C ARG A 7 -12.97 -5.09 2.49
N PHE A 8 -11.82 -4.89 3.14
CA PHE A 8 -10.55 -4.68 2.44
C PHE A 8 -10.16 -5.91 1.63
N MET A 9 -10.16 -7.08 2.26
CA MET A 9 -9.72 -8.31 1.62
C MET A 9 -10.59 -8.71 0.42
N GLU A 10 -11.86 -8.36 0.44
CA GLU A 10 -12.76 -8.64 -0.68
C GLU A 10 -12.37 -7.87 -1.95
N LYS A 11 -11.62 -6.77 -1.80
CA LYS A 11 -11.25 -5.90 -2.91
C LYS A 11 -9.84 -6.16 -3.43
N VAL A 12 -9.15 -7.16 -2.89
CA VAL A 12 -7.78 -7.47 -3.27
C VAL A 12 -7.75 -8.67 -4.19
N ASN A 13 -7.01 -8.56 -5.28
CA ASN A 13 -6.77 -9.66 -6.21
C ASN A 13 -5.47 -10.36 -5.82
N PHE A 14 -5.58 -11.62 -5.39
CA PHE A 14 -4.45 -12.42 -4.92
C PHE A 14 -3.88 -13.35 -6.00
N SER A 15 -4.16 -13.13 -7.27
CA SER A 15 -3.82 -14.06 -8.34
C SER A 15 -2.31 -14.12 -8.65
N GLY A 16 -1.50 -13.22 -8.13
CA GLY A 16 -0.06 -13.21 -8.37
C GLY A 16 0.70 -12.83 -7.09
N ASP A 17 2.01 -12.60 -7.23
CA ASP A 17 2.84 -12.17 -6.10
C ASP A 17 2.39 -10.81 -5.58
N CYS A 18 1.96 -9.93 -6.47
CA CYS A 18 1.38 -8.66 -6.07
C CYS A 18 -0.07 -8.87 -5.68
N TRP A 19 -0.45 -8.34 -4.52
CA TRP A 19 -1.84 -8.33 -4.07
C TRP A 19 -2.45 -7.02 -4.53
N GLU A 20 -3.06 -7.04 -5.69
CA GLU A 20 -3.48 -5.83 -6.37
C GLU A 20 -4.83 -5.31 -5.89
N TRP A 21 -4.86 -4.04 -5.52
CA TRP A 21 -6.09 -3.38 -5.07
C TRP A 21 -7.04 -3.19 -6.25
N GLY A 22 -8.23 -3.76 -6.15
CA GLY A 22 -9.21 -3.77 -7.23
C GLY A 22 -10.32 -2.74 -7.11
N ALA A 23 -10.21 -1.81 -6.17
CA ALA A 23 -11.24 -0.79 -5.95
C ALA A 23 -10.69 0.60 -6.35
N ALA A 24 -11.22 1.67 -5.75
CA ALA A 24 -10.86 3.04 -6.11
C ALA A 24 -9.36 3.31 -5.98
N ARG A 25 -8.80 4.07 -6.91
CA ARG A 25 -7.38 4.44 -6.94
C ARG A 25 -7.23 5.95 -7.08
N GLN A 26 -6.12 6.47 -6.55
CA GLN A 26 -5.73 7.85 -6.74
C GLN A 26 -5.20 8.05 -8.15
N LYS A 27 -5.07 9.31 -8.59
CA LYS A 27 -4.52 9.63 -9.90
C LYS A 27 -3.14 9.00 -10.12
N LYS A 28 -2.34 8.90 -9.07
CA LYS A 28 -0.99 8.35 -9.14
C LYS A 28 -0.95 6.83 -9.13
N GLY A 29 -2.11 6.17 -9.04
CA GLY A 29 -2.20 4.72 -9.10
C GLY A 29 -2.29 4.02 -7.75
N TYR A 30 -2.12 4.74 -6.64
CA TYR A 30 -2.24 4.14 -5.31
C TYR A 30 -3.69 3.82 -4.99
N GLY A 31 -3.93 2.68 -4.35
CA GLY A 31 -5.27 2.31 -3.92
C GLY A 31 -5.79 3.20 -2.82
N GLN A 32 -7.10 3.41 -2.80
CA GLN A 32 -7.78 4.17 -1.74
C GLN A 32 -8.78 3.28 -1.02
N PHE A 33 -8.76 3.34 0.30
CA PHE A 33 -9.67 2.57 1.14
C PHE A 33 -10.26 3.47 2.22
N ARG A 34 -11.57 3.41 2.40
CA ARG A 34 -12.24 4.18 3.44
C ARG A 34 -12.36 3.35 4.72
N ALA A 35 -11.61 3.73 5.74
CA ALA A 35 -11.65 3.13 7.07
C ALA A 35 -11.90 4.25 8.07
N GLY A 36 -13.14 4.76 8.10
CA GLY A 36 -13.47 5.98 8.83
C GLY A 36 -13.17 7.20 7.97
N THR A 37 -11.89 7.43 7.68
CA THR A 37 -11.44 8.45 6.75
C THR A 37 -10.82 7.77 5.53
N MET A 38 -10.60 8.54 4.47
CA MET A 38 -9.96 8.00 3.27
C MET A 38 -8.48 7.77 3.53
N ARG A 39 -8.00 6.55 3.31
CA ARG A 39 -6.63 6.14 3.56
C ARG A 39 -6.04 5.52 2.29
N GLN A 40 -4.72 5.52 2.19
CA GLN A 40 -4.05 4.73 1.16
C GLN A 40 -4.18 3.26 1.55
N ALA A 41 -4.62 2.42 0.59
CA ALA A 41 -4.91 1.03 0.88
C ALA A 41 -3.67 0.27 1.38
N HIS A 42 -2.53 0.45 0.71
CA HIS A 42 -1.31 -0.26 1.09
C HIS A 42 -0.83 0.14 2.49
N ARG A 43 -0.95 1.43 2.83
CA ARG A 43 -0.52 1.92 4.14
C ARG A 43 -1.46 1.43 5.24
N TRP A 44 -2.77 1.49 5.00
CA TRP A 44 -3.73 1.02 5.99
C TRP A 44 -3.51 -0.47 6.29
N PHE A 45 -3.31 -1.28 5.24
CA PHE A 45 -3.10 -2.71 5.41
C PHE A 45 -1.79 -3.01 6.13
N TRP A 46 -0.74 -2.26 5.83
CA TRP A 46 0.53 -2.36 6.55
C TRP A 46 0.30 -2.14 8.05
N GLU A 47 -0.44 -1.09 8.41
CA GLU A 47 -0.72 -0.78 9.81
C GLU A 47 -1.48 -1.89 10.52
N GLN A 48 -2.34 -2.62 9.79
CA GLN A 48 -3.13 -3.72 10.37
C GLN A 48 -2.31 -5.00 10.52
N THR A 49 -1.31 -5.22 9.68
CA THR A 49 -0.58 -6.49 9.63
C THR A 49 0.82 -6.42 10.24
N VAL A 50 1.50 -5.30 10.10
CA VAL A 50 2.87 -5.12 10.58
C VAL A 50 2.92 -4.18 11.77
N GLY A 51 2.24 -3.06 11.69
CA GLY A 51 2.21 -2.04 12.75
C GLY A 51 2.36 -0.65 12.18
N PRO A 52 2.43 0.37 13.04
CA PRO A 52 2.54 1.75 12.59
C PRO A 52 3.77 1.97 11.70
N VAL A 53 3.61 2.80 10.67
CA VAL A 53 4.77 3.24 9.88
C VAL A 53 5.60 4.16 10.76
N PRO A 54 6.91 3.90 10.95
CA PRO A 54 7.72 4.76 11.81
C PRO A 54 7.70 6.21 11.34
N GLU A 55 7.74 7.13 12.31
CA GLU A 55 7.71 8.55 12.01
C GLU A 55 8.89 8.94 11.12
N GLY A 56 8.62 9.76 10.11
CA GLY A 56 9.64 10.19 9.18
C GLY A 56 9.89 9.23 8.03
N LEU A 57 9.22 8.07 8.03
CA LEU A 57 9.37 7.10 6.95
C LEU A 57 8.09 7.01 6.13
N GLU A 58 8.24 6.55 4.90
CA GLU A 58 7.10 6.26 4.04
C GLU A 58 7.29 4.88 3.42
N LEU A 59 6.23 4.31 2.89
CA LEU A 59 6.29 2.96 2.32
C LEU A 59 6.62 3.04 0.84
N ASP A 60 7.65 2.31 0.43
CA ASP A 60 8.07 2.18 -0.96
C ASP A 60 7.61 0.83 -1.49
N HIS A 61 7.08 0.81 -2.72
CA HIS A 61 6.70 -0.43 -3.39
C HIS A 61 7.92 -1.03 -4.08
N THR A 62 8.51 -2.05 -3.48
CA THR A 62 9.69 -2.71 -4.07
C THR A 62 9.34 -3.40 -5.38
N CYS A 63 8.08 -3.79 -5.56
CA CYS A 63 7.58 -4.41 -6.79
C CYS A 63 7.25 -3.39 -7.90
N LYS A 64 7.34 -2.09 -7.59
CA LYS A 64 7.01 -1.00 -8.52
C LYS A 64 5.53 -0.95 -8.95
N ASN A 65 4.67 -1.72 -8.30
CA ASN A 65 3.23 -1.72 -8.56
C ASN A 65 2.52 -0.93 -7.46
N ARG A 66 2.11 0.28 -7.78
CA ARG A 66 1.49 1.19 -6.79
C ARG A 66 0.15 0.69 -6.26
N ALA A 67 -0.50 -0.21 -6.97
CA ALA A 67 -1.76 -0.80 -6.52
C ALA A 67 -1.56 -2.01 -5.62
N CYS A 68 -0.32 -2.48 -5.45
CA CYS A 68 -0.02 -3.65 -4.63
C CYS A 68 -0.13 -3.30 -3.15
N VAL A 69 -0.82 -4.15 -2.39
CA VAL A 69 -0.97 -3.97 -0.94
C VAL A 69 -0.25 -5.06 -0.14
N ASN A 70 0.50 -5.94 -0.81
CA ASN A 70 1.24 -7.00 -0.14
C ASN A 70 2.34 -6.43 0.75
N PRO A 71 2.28 -6.65 2.09
CA PRO A 71 3.27 -6.06 2.99
C PRO A 71 4.71 -6.49 2.68
N ILE A 72 4.90 -7.69 2.12
CA ILE A 72 6.24 -8.16 1.77
C ILE A 72 6.85 -7.32 0.65
N HIS A 73 6.00 -6.70 -0.18
CA HIS A 73 6.45 -5.83 -1.28
C HIS A 73 6.60 -4.37 -0.88
N LEU A 74 6.46 -4.08 0.41
CA LEU A 74 6.56 -2.71 0.91
C LEU A 74 7.77 -2.60 1.84
N GLU A 75 8.42 -1.45 1.81
CA GLU A 75 9.57 -1.19 2.67
C GLU A 75 9.50 0.23 3.22
N PRO A 76 9.61 0.40 4.55
CA PRO A 76 9.68 1.75 5.12
C PRO A 76 11.02 2.39 4.80
N VAL A 77 10.97 3.55 4.16
CA VAL A 77 12.19 4.28 3.76
C VAL A 77 11.97 5.76 4.02
N THR A 78 13.08 6.52 4.07
CA THR A 78 12.98 7.97 4.17
C THR A 78 12.45 8.51 2.84
N HIS A 79 11.91 9.72 2.89
CA HIS A 79 11.43 10.40 1.69
C HIS A 79 12.58 10.56 0.68
N GLU A 80 13.77 10.92 1.17
CA GLU A 80 14.96 11.07 0.34
C GLU A 80 15.33 9.77 -0.37
N GLU A 81 15.32 8.66 0.36
CA GLU A 81 15.62 7.35 -0.22
C GLU A 81 14.56 6.95 -1.24
N ASN A 82 13.31 7.24 -0.95
CA ASN A 82 12.21 6.92 -1.87
C ASN A 82 12.35 7.67 -3.18
N ILE A 83 12.72 8.95 -3.13
CA ILE A 83 12.95 9.77 -4.32
C ILE A 83 14.13 9.19 -5.12
N ARG A 84 15.20 8.82 -4.44
CA ARG A 84 16.39 8.24 -5.08
C ARG A 84 16.05 6.96 -5.84
N ARG A 85 15.21 6.11 -5.24
CA ARG A 85 14.77 4.85 -5.87
C ARG A 85 13.90 5.10 -7.09
N ALA A 86 13.07 6.13 -7.04
CA ALA A 86 12.18 6.49 -8.15
C ALA A 86 12.97 6.97 -9.36
N ASP A 87 14.08 7.67 -9.14
CA ASP A 87 14.93 8.19 -10.21
C ASP A 87 15.92 7.16 -10.73
N SER A 88 16.05 6.04 -10.07
CA SER A 88 17.00 5.00 -10.45
C SER A 88 16.52 4.26 -11.69
N PRO A 89 17.34 4.15 -12.73
CA PRO A 89 16.97 3.33 -13.88
C PRO A 89 16.89 1.88 -13.44
N SER A 90 15.80 1.26 -13.74
CA SER A 90 15.58 -0.14 -13.37
C SER A 90 16.13 -1.09 -14.43
#